data_8d822116036e9c8bccc24e1f44844178
#
_entry.id   8d822116036e9c8bccc24e1f44844178
#
_cell.length_a   1.000
_cell.length_b   1.000
_cell.length_c   1.000
_cell.angle_alpha   90.00
_cell.angle_beta   90.00
_cell.angle_gamma   90.00
#
_symmetry.space_group_name_H-M   'P 1'
#
loop_
_entity.id
_entity.type
_entity.pdbx_description
1 polymer ?
#
loop_
_entity_poly.entity_id
_entity_poly.type
_entity_poly.pdbx_seq_one_letter_code
_entity_poly.pdbx_strand_id
1 'polypeptide(L)' 'MKIALILYLCSYAAGECLSPHKWEHDFSDMYSCMLAGYEASTEKIIEIGPDDVNKYEMYIKFACIEMTEEKLDT' A
#
# COMPACT_ATOMS: atom_id res chain seq x y z
N MET A 1 -15.86 -11.83 2.90
CA MET A 1 -14.68 -11.22 3.52
C MET A 1 -14.20 -10.05 2.69
N LYS A 2 -13.87 -8.97 3.33
CA LYS A 2 -13.34 -7.80 2.65
C LYS A 2 -11.93 -7.51 3.13
N ILE A 3 -11.02 -7.36 2.18
CA ILE A 3 -9.63 -7.06 2.48
C ILE A 3 -9.31 -5.70 1.89
N ALA A 4 -8.88 -4.78 2.73
CA ALA A 4 -8.51 -3.44 2.27
C ALA A 4 -7.01 -3.39 2.00
N LEU A 5 -6.63 -2.77 0.90
CA LEU A 5 -5.23 -2.58 0.55
C LEU A 5 -4.84 -1.14 0.87
N ILE A 6 -3.84 -0.97 1.70
CA ILE A 6 -3.36 0.33 2.12
C ILE A 6 -1.89 0.45 1.76
N LEU A 7 -1.55 1.51 1.05
CA LEU A 7 -0.19 1.73 0.57
C LEU A 7 0.44 2.90 1.30
N TYR A 8 1.74 2.78 1.58
CA TYR A 8 2.51 3.82 2.26
C TYR A 8 3.74 4.13 1.42
N LEU A 9 3.90 5.38 1.03
CA LEU A 9 5.10 5.85 0.33
C LEU A 9 6.01 6.49 1.35
N CYS A 10 7.21 5.96 1.48
CA CYS A 10 8.13 6.36 2.54
C CYS A 10 9.48 6.75 1.97
N SER A 11 10.28 7.43 2.79
CA SER A 11 11.62 7.86 2.40
C SER A 11 12.56 7.64 3.57
N TYR A 12 13.62 6.88 3.33
CA TYR A 12 14.65 6.71 4.36
C TYR A 12 15.39 8.02 4.59
N ALA A 13 15.61 8.77 3.52
CA ALA A 13 16.34 10.03 3.64
C ALA A 13 15.58 11.03 4.51
N ALA A 14 14.26 11.09 4.34
CA ALA A 14 13.45 11.99 5.14
C ALA A 14 13.08 11.41 6.49
N GLY A 15 13.15 10.09 6.60
CA GLY A 15 12.80 9.43 7.84
C GLY A 15 11.31 9.42 8.13
N GLU A 16 10.50 9.47 7.09
CA GLU A 16 9.05 9.53 7.30
C GLU A 16 8.30 8.98 6.10
N CYS A 17 7.01 8.76 6.29
CA CYS A 17 6.11 8.29 5.26
C CYS A 17 5.00 9.30 5.03
N LEU A 18 4.51 9.35 3.81
CA LEU A 18 3.34 10.16 3.51
C LEU A 18 2.10 9.49 4.08
N SER A 19 0.99 10.23 4.03
CA SER A 19 -0.27 9.70 4.53
C SER A 19 -0.64 8.42 3.79
N PRO A 20 -1.22 7.45 4.50
CA PRO A 20 -1.60 6.19 3.86
C PRO A 20 -2.61 6.41 2.75
N HIS A 21 -2.50 5.62 1.71
CA HIS A 21 -3.45 5.67 0.60
C HIS A 21 -4.21 4.35 0.55
N LYS A 22 -5.52 4.42 0.77
CA LYS A 22 -6.36 3.25 0.70
C LYS A 22 -6.75 3.01 -0.75
N TRP A 23 -6.55 1.77 -1.23
CA TRP A 23 -6.94 1.42 -2.59
C TRP A 23 -8.45 1.59 -2.75
N GLU A 24 -8.88 1.92 -3.95
CA GLU A 24 -10.26 2.35 -4.14
C GLU A 24 -11.29 1.22 -4.04
N HIS A 25 -10.86 -0.01 -4.16
CA HIS A 25 -11.78 -1.12 -3.98
C HIS A 25 -11.18 -2.18 -3.09
N ASP A 26 -12.05 -2.98 -2.48
CA ASP A 26 -11.62 -4.03 -1.58
C ASP A 26 -11.45 -5.34 -2.32
N PHE A 27 -10.74 -6.25 -1.71
CA PHE A 27 -10.48 -7.56 -2.30
C PHE A 27 -11.22 -8.63 -1.50
N SER A 28 -11.55 -9.72 -2.17
CA SER A 28 -12.32 -10.77 -1.52
C SER A 28 -11.44 -11.80 -0.82
N ASP A 29 -10.13 -11.78 -1.08
CA ASP A 29 -9.22 -12.73 -0.45
C ASP A 29 -7.84 -12.10 -0.32
N MET A 30 -7.06 -12.67 0.59
CA MET A 30 -5.73 -12.16 0.89
C MET A 30 -4.78 -12.29 -0.30
N TYR A 31 -4.88 -13.39 -1.02
CA TYR A 31 -3.99 -13.66 -2.15
C TYR A 31 -4.10 -12.53 -3.20
N SER A 32 -5.33 -12.20 -3.58
CA SER A 32 -5.55 -11.14 -4.56
C SER A 32 -5.04 -9.80 -4.05
N CYS A 33 -5.27 -9.51 -2.77
CA CYS A 33 -4.80 -8.26 -2.19
C CYS A 33 -3.27 -8.19 -2.20
N MET A 34 -2.60 -9.28 -1.85
CA MET A 34 -1.15 -9.29 -1.84
C MET A 34 -0.57 -9.08 -3.23
N LEU A 35 -1.13 -9.75 -4.22
CA LEU A 35 -0.65 -9.54 -5.60
C LEU A 35 -0.86 -8.10 -6.03
N ALA A 36 -2.02 -7.54 -5.73
CA ALA A 36 -2.31 -6.16 -6.10
C ALA A 36 -1.36 -5.20 -5.40
N GLY A 37 -1.02 -5.48 -4.14
CA GLY A 37 -0.11 -4.64 -3.39
C GLY A 37 1.27 -4.59 -3.99
N TYR A 38 1.81 -5.74 -4.36
CA TYR A 38 3.13 -5.77 -4.99
C TYR A 38 3.11 -5.11 -6.36
N GLU A 39 2.06 -5.36 -7.13
CA GLU A 39 1.94 -4.79 -8.46
C GLU A 39 1.83 -3.27 -8.39
N ALA A 40 0.97 -2.78 -7.51
CA ALA A 40 0.79 -1.34 -7.35
C ALA A 40 2.08 -0.68 -6.86
N SER A 41 2.81 -1.34 -5.95
CA SER A 41 4.06 -0.81 -5.45
C SER A 41 5.09 -0.70 -6.56
N THR A 42 5.19 -1.73 -7.39
CA THR A 42 6.14 -1.73 -8.50
C THR A 42 5.81 -0.61 -9.48
N GLU A 43 4.53 -0.48 -9.82
CA GLU A 43 4.11 0.55 -10.77
C GLU A 43 4.41 1.96 -10.24
N LYS A 44 4.19 2.16 -8.95
CA LYS A 44 4.44 3.48 -8.36
C LYS A 44 5.92 3.81 -8.38
N ILE A 45 6.77 2.86 -8.07
CA ILE A 45 8.21 3.08 -8.11
C ILE A 45 8.68 3.42 -9.53
N ILE A 46 8.13 2.73 -10.52
CA ILE A 46 8.45 3.01 -11.92
C ILE A 46 7.96 4.41 -12.30
N GLU A 47 6.78 4.77 -11.85
CA GLU A 47 6.22 6.07 -12.15
C GLU A 47 7.06 7.21 -11.58
N ILE A 48 7.53 7.05 -10.34
CA ILE A 48 8.37 8.06 -9.70
C ILE A 48 9.70 8.19 -10.42
N GLY A 49 10.27 7.07 -10.82
CA GLY A 49 11.50 7.06 -11.58
C GLY A 49 12.74 6.89 -10.73
N PRO A 50 13.85 6.48 -11.38
CA PRO A 50 15.06 6.14 -10.63
C PRO A 50 15.74 7.34 -9.97
N ASP A 51 15.64 8.52 -10.56
CA ASP A 51 16.32 9.67 -10.00
C ASP A 51 15.80 10.02 -8.62
N ASP A 52 14.48 10.16 -8.51
CA ASP A 52 13.88 10.53 -7.23
C ASP A 52 13.91 9.38 -6.23
N VAL A 53 13.66 8.16 -6.71
CA VAL A 53 13.71 7.01 -5.81
C VAL A 53 15.07 6.89 -5.16
N ASN A 54 16.13 7.05 -5.95
CA ASN A 54 17.49 6.92 -5.43
C ASN A 54 17.87 8.13 -4.57
N LYS A 55 17.45 9.33 -4.98
CA LYS A 55 17.83 10.55 -4.26
C LYS A 55 17.23 10.58 -2.86
N TYR A 56 15.95 10.23 -2.75
CA TYR A 56 15.25 10.30 -1.48
C TYR A 56 15.17 8.95 -0.78
N GLU A 57 15.76 7.93 -1.38
CA GLU A 57 15.75 6.58 -0.83
C GLU A 57 14.32 6.16 -0.53
N MET A 58 13.48 6.24 -1.55
CA MET A 58 12.06 5.97 -1.42
C MET A 58 11.76 4.48 -1.45
N TYR A 59 10.74 4.11 -0.71
CA TYR A 59 10.27 2.73 -0.71
C TYR A 59 8.78 2.73 -0.45
N ILE A 60 8.14 1.63 -0.78
CA ILE A 60 6.71 1.50 -0.59
C ILE A 60 6.46 0.25 0.24
N LYS A 61 5.58 0.40 1.21
CA LYS A 61 5.10 -0.76 1.94
C LYS A 61 3.58 -0.76 1.86
N PHE A 62 2.99 -1.92 2.07
CA PHE A 62 1.54 -1.99 2.02
C PHE A 62 1.05 -3.01 3.04
N ALA A 63 -0.23 -2.90 3.33
CA ALA A 63 -0.88 -3.81 4.26
C ALA A 63 -2.19 -4.25 3.67
N CYS A 64 -2.50 -5.53 3.83
CA CYS A 64 -3.79 -6.07 3.47
C CYS A 64 -4.52 -6.34 4.77
N ILE A 65 -5.55 -5.54 5.03
CA ILE A 65 -6.22 -5.56 6.32
C ILE A 65 -7.64 -6.08 6.16
N GLU A 66 -7.94 -7.12 6.90
CA GLU A 66 -9.28 -7.68 6.88
C GLU A 66 -10.24 -6.73 7.56
N MET A 67 -11.31 -6.41 6.89
CA MET A 67 -12.32 -5.50 7.42
C MET A 67 -13.55 -6.31 7.79
N THR A 68 -13.90 -6.24 9.06
CA THR A 68 -15.10 -6.91 9.55
C THR A 68 -16.15 -5.86 9.83
N GLU A 69 -17.37 -6.17 9.50
CA GLU A 69 -18.45 -5.22 9.67
C GLU A 69 -19.30 -5.53 10.86
N GLU A 70 -19.16 -6.71 11.30
CA GLU A 70 -19.97 -7.01 12.44
C GLU A 70 -19.39 -6.47 13.67
N LYS A 71 -18.76 -5.94 13.65
CA LYS A 71 -18.53 -5.42 14.63
C LYS A 71 -19.19 -4.70 15.29
N LEU A 72 -19.71 -4.88 14.92
CA LEU A 72 -20.46 -4.47 15.27
C LEU A 72 -21.13 -4.87 16.09
N ASP A 73 -21.08 -5.52 16.07
CA ASP A 73 -21.55 -5.97 16.66
C ASP A 73 -21.56 -6.03 17.59
N THR A 74 -21.50 -5.95 17.65
CA THR A 74 -21.35 -5.92 18.27
C THR A 74 -21.50 -5.66 18.70
#